data_5873872d4bc353041b070340a9c81b9c
#
_entry.id   5873872d4bc353041b070340a9c81b9c
#
_cell.length_a   1.000
_cell.length_b   1.000
_cell.length_c   1.000
_cell.angle_alpha   90.00
_cell.angle_beta   90.00
_cell.angle_gamma   90.00
#
_symmetry.space_group_name_H-M   'P 1'
#
loop_
_entity.id
_entity.type
_entity.pdbx_description
1 polymer ?
#
loop_
_entity_poly.entity_id
_entity_poly.type
_entity_poly.pdbx_seq_one_letter_code
_entity_poly.pdbx_strand_id
1 'polypeptide(L)'
;MSRKTLKPKKTRKRNRRPGPPGPYALLPVLLMGLGAFSNLLQGETSNPWVGGLGLLAFNSLYISVVFRGFDRRKRESVTSYVLLAAMGALTFGLAMGYGGNWLLFFPLFSLACGTILRGRRLGVGLIVLAGCACAVAVWRGDHVSEPWTIGYGTFISGGVTAAILTLSETVMELRATREELARSAVEQERLRFSRDLHDLLGHTLSVVVVKSEAARRIAPLDIDAALAQVSDIESVGRQALTEIREAVTGYREGSLATELDRAGPVLSAAGIEAVVHRSGPPPDPETDTLLGWVAREAVTNAVRHSGATRCVFELGSTPDRVRLTVTDDGAGPGPEQPAGTAGGTGLRGLAERLAAAGGSLESGPGPDGGFVVTAELPAWPGDGAGGRNCG
;
A
#
# COMPACT_ATOMS: atom_id res chain seq x y z
N MET A 1 -15.53 -17.99 44.67
CA MET A 1 -15.68 -17.16 43.45
C MET A 1 -14.44 -16.29 43.32
N SER A 2 -13.50 -16.71 42.47
CA SER A 2 -12.21 -16.02 42.29
C SER A 2 -12.23 -15.32 40.93
N ARG A 3 -12.23 -13.94 40.93
CA ARG A 3 -12.14 -13.10 39.72
C ARG A 3 -10.71 -13.15 39.21
N LYS A 4 -10.48 -13.88 38.10
CA LYS A 4 -9.25 -13.76 37.30
C LYS A 4 -9.23 -12.42 36.57
N THR A 5 -8.36 -11.53 37.03
CA THR A 5 -8.02 -10.28 36.33
C THR A 5 -7.28 -10.60 35.03
N LEU A 6 -7.90 -10.34 33.90
CA LEU A 6 -7.28 -10.39 32.57
C LEU A 6 -6.23 -9.26 32.46
N LYS A 7 -4.95 -9.64 32.35
CA LYS A 7 -3.87 -8.72 32.00
C LYS A 7 -4.09 -8.16 30.59
N PRO A 8 -3.92 -6.84 30.36
CA PRO A 8 -4.06 -6.25 29.03
C PRO A 8 -2.98 -6.82 28.10
N LYS A 9 -3.38 -7.29 26.91
CA LYS A 9 -2.50 -7.71 25.81
C LYS A 9 -1.55 -6.57 25.48
N LYS A 10 -0.23 -6.80 25.57
CA LYS A 10 0.82 -5.92 25.06
C LYS A 10 0.53 -5.59 23.60
N THR A 11 0.17 -4.36 23.32
CA THR A 11 0.03 -3.83 21.96
C THR A 11 1.36 -4.01 21.22
N ARG A 12 1.33 -4.79 20.15
CA ARG A 12 2.43 -5.02 19.20
C ARG A 12 2.97 -3.65 18.78
N LYS A 13 4.23 -3.34 19.12
CA LYS A 13 4.94 -2.14 18.66
C LYS A 13 4.83 -2.08 17.14
N ARG A 14 3.93 -1.27 16.64
CA ARG A 14 3.85 -0.92 15.23
C ARG A 14 5.19 -0.30 14.86
N ASN A 15 5.93 -0.93 13.97
CA ASN A 15 7.18 -0.41 13.40
C ASN A 15 6.87 0.98 12.83
N ARG A 16 7.09 2.03 13.61
CA ARG A 16 6.91 3.41 13.18
C ARG A 16 8.05 3.67 12.20
N ARG A 17 7.74 3.66 10.91
CA ARG A 17 8.65 4.19 9.89
C ARG A 17 9.04 5.61 10.35
N PRO A 18 10.32 5.98 10.25
CA PRO A 18 10.75 7.33 10.64
C PRO A 18 9.92 8.35 9.87
N GLY A 19 9.34 9.29 10.60
CA GLY A 19 8.61 10.41 10.03
C GLY A 19 9.56 11.35 9.26
N PRO A 20 9.04 12.34 8.53
CA PRO A 20 9.86 13.34 7.86
C PRO A 20 10.75 14.05 8.88
N PRO A 21 11.95 14.54 8.44
CA PRO A 21 12.84 15.27 9.32
C PRO A 21 12.11 16.49 9.91
N GLY A 22 12.11 16.58 11.24
CA GLY A 22 11.54 17.73 11.95
C GLY A 22 12.58 18.85 12.14
N PRO A 23 12.19 20.02 12.67
CA PRO A 23 13.10 21.15 12.93
C PRO A 23 14.30 20.78 13.81
N TYR A 24 14.12 19.82 14.70
CA TYR A 24 15.19 19.32 15.58
C TYR A 24 16.35 18.67 14.84
N ALA A 25 16.16 18.18 13.63
CA ALA A 25 17.22 17.57 12.82
C ALA A 25 18.29 18.59 12.37
N LEU A 26 17.95 19.88 12.35
CA LEU A 26 18.86 20.95 11.97
C LEU A 26 19.57 21.62 13.16
N LEU A 27 19.22 21.30 14.41
CA LEU A 27 19.87 21.89 15.59
C LEU A 27 21.32 21.43 15.78
N PRO A 28 21.71 20.16 15.51
CA PRO A 28 23.10 19.76 15.65
C PRO A 28 24.06 20.55 14.77
N VAL A 29 23.58 21.14 13.67
CA VAL A 29 24.42 21.94 12.76
C VAL A 29 24.94 23.21 13.44
N LEU A 30 24.30 23.72 14.53
CA LEU A 30 24.80 24.80 15.33
C LEU A 30 26.16 24.52 15.97
N LEU A 31 26.56 23.24 16.10
CA LEU A 31 27.88 22.84 16.53
C LEU A 31 29.02 23.38 15.63
N MET A 32 28.70 23.71 14.37
CA MET A 32 29.66 24.42 13.49
C MET A 32 30.09 25.80 14.06
N GLY A 33 29.26 26.41 14.90
CA GLY A 33 29.59 27.65 15.60
C GLY A 33 30.58 27.47 16.76
N LEU A 34 30.97 26.25 17.12
CA LEU A 34 31.93 25.97 18.19
C LEU A 34 33.32 26.54 17.90
N GLY A 35 33.72 26.66 16.63
CA GLY A 35 34.97 27.31 16.25
C GLY A 35 35.00 28.79 16.64
N ALA A 36 33.93 29.54 16.39
CA ALA A 36 33.77 30.92 16.80
C ALA A 36 33.72 31.06 18.35
N PHE A 37 33.06 30.10 19.01
CA PHE A 37 33.04 30.04 20.48
C PHE A 37 34.45 29.76 21.08
N SER A 38 35.23 28.87 20.44
CA SER A 38 36.62 28.62 20.83
C SER A 38 37.48 29.88 20.73
N ASN A 39 37.37 30.65 19.65
CA ASN A 39 38.10 31.89 19.47
C ASN A 39 37.74 32.94 20.56
N LEU A 40 36.49 32.93 21.03
CA LEU A 40 36.09 33.76 22.17
C LEU A 40 36.79 33.37 23.49
N LEU A 41 36.90 32.07 23.77
CA LEU A 41 37.53 31.53 24.97
C LEU A 41 39.05 31.73 24.96
N GLN A 42 39.68 31.65 23.79
CA GLN A 42 41.13 31.79 23.60
C GLN A 42 41.57 33.27 23.56
N GLY A 43 40.62 34.22 23.62
CA GLY A 43 40.94 35.65 23.59
C GLY A 43 41.37 36.17 22.22
N GLU A 44 41.19 35.41 21.17
CA GLU A 44 41.56 35.78 19.79
C GLU A 44 40.57 36.78 19.15
N THR A 45 39.52 37.16 19.88
CA THR A 45 38.49 38.08 19.44
C THR A 45 38.74 39.50 19.95
N SER A 46 38.82 40.47 19.06
CA SER A 46 39.12 41.86 19.42
C SER A 46 38.16 42.49 20.43
N ASN A 47 36.87 42.07 20.43
CA ASN A 47 35.83 42.49 21.35
C ASN A 47 34.98 41.30 21.76
N PRO A 48 35.38 40.52 22.82
CA PRO A 48 34.71 39.25 23.17
C PRO A 48 33.24 39.42 23.58
N TRP A 49 32.87 40.56 24.19
CA TRP A 49 31.48 40.84 24.54
C TRP A 49 30.57 40.98 23.31
N VAL A 50 31.03 41.70 22.27
CA VAL A 50 30.27 41.85 21.03
C VAL A 50 30.17 40.52 20.27
N GLY A 51 31.28 39.77 20.23
CA GLY A 51 31.29 38.43 19.63
C GLY A 51 30.35 37.47 20.34
N GLY A 52 30.40 37.47 21.70
CA GLY A 52 29.53 36.59 22.51
C GLY A 52 28.02 36.90 22.34
N LEU A 53 27.67 38.19 22.41
CA LEU A 53 26.27 38.62 22.15
C LEU A 53 25.84 38.31 20.73
N GLY A 54 26.72 38.52 19.75
CA GLY A 54 26.48 38.18 18.36
C GLY A 54 26.22 36.69 18.15
N LEU A 55 27.01 35.83 18.78
CA LEU A 55 26.82 34.37 18.75
C LEU A 55 25.48 33.95 19.36
N LEU A 56 25.10 34.51 20.51
CA LEU A 56 23.82 34.23 21.15
C LEU A 56 22.63 34.69 20.27
N ALA A 57 22.74 35.92 19.72
CA ALA A 57 21.72 36.47 18.83
C ALA A 57 21.58 35.63 17.57
N PHE A 58 22.69 35.19 16.95
CA PHE A 58 22.68 34.32 15.78
C PHE A 58 21.98 33.00 16.08
N ASN A 59 22.34 32.31 17.16
CA ASN A 59 21.74 31.03 17.55
C ASN A 59 20.23 31.18 17.82
N SER A 60 19.81 32.25 18.51
CA SER A 60 18.41 32.54 18.77
C SER A 60 17.62 32.78 17.47
N LEU A 61 18.17 33.56 16.54
CA LEU A 61 17.58 33.84 15.25
C LEU A 61 17.51 32.54 14.40
N TYR A 62 18.59 31.76 14.38
CA TYR A 62 18.67 30.52 13.68
C TYR A 62 17.57 29.55 14.11
N ILE A 63 17.45 29.28 15.41
CA ILE A 63 16.41 28.44 15.97
C ILE A 63 15.02 28.97 15.57
N SER A 64 14.78 30.27 15.74
CA SER A 64 13.50 30.90 15.40
C SER A 64 13.16 30.74 13.93
N VAL A 65 14.11 30.97 13.02
CA VAL A 65 13.93 30.85 11.55
C VAL A 65 13.68 29.40 11.17
N VAL A 66 14.50 28.47 11.66
CA VAL A 66 14.35 27.05 11.34
C VAL A 66 12.98 26.52 11.78
N PHE A 67 12.55 26.77 13.03
CA PHE A 67 11.24 26.30 13.49
C PHE A 67 10.07 26.91 12.70
N ARG A 68 10.20 28.15 12.24
CA ARG A 68 9.17 28.76 11.37
C ARG A 68 9.18 28.19 9.97
N GLY A 69 10.33 27.75 9.46
CA GLY A 69 10.48 27.13 8.15
C GLY A 69 9.69 25.82 7.96
N PHE A 70 9.49 25.07 9.05
CA PHE A 70 8.71 23.82 9.06
C PHE A 70 7.19 24.02 9.14
N ASP A 71 6.73 25.23 9.48
CA ASP A 71 5.31 25.59 9.50
C ASP A 71 4.99 26.45 8.27
N ARG A 72 4.23 25.93 7.31
CA ARG A 72 3.91 26.59 6.04
C ARG A 72 3.32 27.99 6.23
N ARG A 73 2.42 28.17 7.21
CA ARG A 73 1.81 29.48 7.48
C ARG A 73 2.83 30.47 8.04
N LYS A 74 3.69 30.04 8.93
CA LYS A 74 4.73 30.90 9.53
C LYS A 74 5.83 31.21 8.52
N ARG A 75 6.21 30.25 7.69
CA ARG A 75 7.24 30.38 6.66
C ARG A 75 6.94 31.54 5.69
N GLU A 76 5.71 31.66 5.25
CA GLU A 76 5.27 32.69 4.30
C GLU A 76 4.98 34.05 4.95
N SER A 77 5.14 34.19 6.27
CA SER A 77 4.88 35.41 7.00
C SER A 77 6.01 36.44 6.83
N VAL A 78 5.65 37.73 6.80
CA VAL A 78 6.61 38.83 6.75
C VAL A 78 7.63 38.74 7.87
N THR A 79 7.23 38.31 9.07
CA THR A 79 8.10 38.11 10.22
C THR A 79 9.26 37.15 9.93
N SER A 80 9.02 36.07 9.16
CA SER A 80 10.08 35.11 8.80
C SER A 80 11.11 35.72 7.87
N TYR A 81 10.69 36.54 6.94
CA TYR A 81 11.62 37.27 6.06
C TYR A 81 12.40 38.34 6.81
N VAL A 82 11.80 39.05 7.77
CA VAL A 82 12.48 40.04 8.63
C VAL A 82 13.51 39.33 9.51
N LEU A 83 13.18 38.22 10.14
CA LEU A 83 14.13 37.44 10.94
C LEU A 83 15.28 36.90 10.09
N LEU A 84 15.00 36.44 8.89
CA LEU A 84 16.00 35.97 7.93
C LEU A 84 16.93 37.12 7.51
N ALA A 85 16.40 38.31 7.23
CA ALA A 85 17.18 39.51 6.91
C ALA A 85 18.07 39.97 8.09
N ALA A 86 17.52 39.97 9.31
CA ALA A 86 18.28 40.29 10.53
C ALA A 86 19.42 39.30 10.76
N MET A 87 19.15 37.99 10.56
CA MET A 87 20.17 36.94 10.64
C MET A 87 21.25 37.12 9.56
N GLY A 88 20.88 37.51 8.34
CA GLY A 88 21.81 37.82 7.27
C GLY A 88 22.72 39.02 7.64
N ALA A 89 22.14 40.12 8.08
CA ALA A 89 22.90 41.29 8.54
C ALA A 89 23.90 40.94 9.65
N LEU A 90 23.46 40.12 10.61
CA LEU A 90 24.33 39.67 11.71
C LEU A 90 25.44 38.74 11.19
N THR A 91 25.15 37.83 10.25
CA THR A 91 26.15 36.98 9.60
C THR A 91 27.26 37.81 8.94
N PHE A 92 26.86 38.78 8.11
CA PHE A 92 27.83 39.68 7.47
C PHE A 92 28.63 40.50 8.48
N GLY A 93 27.97 41.07 9.46
CA GLY A 93 28.64 41.87 10.51
C GLY A 93 29.70 41.09 11.29
N LEU A 94 29.37 39.87 11.71
CA LEU A 94 30.27 38.96 12.43
C LEU A 94 31.40 38.48 11.54
N ALA A 95 31.11 38.03 10.34
CA ALA A 95 32.12 37.54 9.40
C ALA A 95 33.11 38.64 8.97
N MET A 96 32.59 39.83 8.67
CA MET A 96 33.45 40.99 8.34
C MET A 96 34.27 41.49 9.53
N GLY A 97 33.71 41.46 10.75
CA GLY A 97 34.38 41.93 11.93
C GLY A 97 35.51 41.03 12.44
N TYR A 98 35.27 39.71 12.40
CA TYR A 98 36.17 38.74 13.04
C TYR A 98 36.94 37.84 12.06
N GLY A 99 36.35 37.44 10.90
CA GLY A 99 36.97 36.51 9.92
C GLY A 99 37.14 35.09 10.46
N GLY A 100 38.02 34.30 9.88
CA GLY A 100 38.38 32.94 10.31
C GLY A 100 37.17 32.03 10.53
N ASN A 101 37.07 31.44 11.71
CA ASN A 101 35.96 30.55 12.09
C ASN A 101 34.56 31.20 12.03
N TRP A 102 34.45 32.52 12.02
CA TRP A 102 33.19 33.24 11.89
C TRP A 102 32.63 33.22 10.46
N LEU A 103 33.43 32.87 9.45
CA LEU A 103 32.98 32.64 8.07
C LEU A 103 32.02 31.44 7.99
N LEU A 104 32.08 30.49 8.93
CA LEU A 104 31.14 29.34 8.99
C LEU A 104 29.70 29.75 9.26
N PHE A 105 29.42 31.01 9.64
CA PHE A 105 28.04 31.48 9.72
C PHE A 105 27.38 31.65 8.37
N PHE A 106 28.12 31.75 7.25
CA PHE A 106 27.56 31.78 5.92
C PHE A 106 26.86 30.44 5.52
N PRO A 107 27.51 29.27 5.66
CA PRO A 107 26.83 27.98 5.49
C PRO A 107 25.60 27.78 6.41
N LEU A 108 25.72 28.21 7.70
CA LEU A 108 24.59 28.15 8.64
C LEU A 108 23.42 29.05 8.23
N PHE A 109 23.72 30.29 7.82
CA PHE A 109 22.69 31.19 7.29
C PHE A 109 22.07 30.68 6.00
N SER A 110 22.87 30.12 5.08
CA SER A 110 22.40 29.48 3.85
C SER A 110 21.43 28.33 4.15
N LEU A 111 21.74 27.50 5.14
CA LEU A 111 20.85 26.41 5.59
C LEU A 111 19.50 26.98 6.08
N ALA A 112 19.52 28.06 6.86
CA ALA A 112 18.31 28.75 7.30
C ALA A 112 17.53 29.32 6.09
N CYS A 113 18.21 29.90 5.08
CA CYS A 113 17.59 30.33 3.82
C CYS A 113 16.88 29.17 3.13
N GLY A 114 17.50 27.99 3.08
CA GLY A 114 16.92 26.75 2.54
C GLY A 114 15.63 26.31 3.22
N THR A 115 15.40 26.68 4.50
CA THR A 115 14.13 26.37 5.17
C THR A 115 13.00 27.33 4.82
N ILE A 116 13.28 28.59 4.50
CA ILE A 116 12.30 29.67 4.25
C ILE A 116 12.05 29.88 2.76
N LEU A 117 13.12 30.00 1.97
CA LEU A 117 13.03 30.34 0.55
C LEU A 117 12.71 29.12 -0.29
N ARG A 118 12.02 29.32 -1.42
CA ARG A 118 11.66 28.24 -2.38
C ARG A 118 11.82 28.74 -3.82
N GLY A 119 12.00 27.75 -4.73
CA GLY A 119 12.05 27.97 -6.16
C GLY A 119 13.14 28.95 -6.60
N ARG A 120 12.84 29.80 -7.58
CA ARG A 120 13.81 30.73 -8.18
C ARG A 120 14.45 31.70 -7.18
N ARG A 121 13.69 32.15 -6.16
CA ARG A 121 14.21 33.05 -5.10
C ARG A 121 15.31 32.40 -4.29
N LEU A 122 15.18 31.11 -4.01
CA LEU A 122 16.22 30.35 -3.33
C LEU A 122 17.47 30.22 -4.20
N GLY A 123 17.34 29.78 -5.45
CA GLY A 123 18.48 29.58 -6.36
C GLY A 123 19.32 30.86 -6.52
N VAL A 124 18.67 31.97 -6.83
CA VAL A 124 19.34 33.26 -6.94
C VAL A 124 19.96 33.70 -5.62
N GLY A 125 19.22 33.54 -4.50
CA GLY A 125 19.71 33.89 -3.17
C GLY A 125 20.96 33.11 -2.77
N LEU A 126 21.00 31.81 -3.05
CA LEU A 126 22.16 30.96 -2.76
C LEU A 126 23.39 31.30 -3.59
N ILE A 127 23.21 31.60 -4.88
CA ILE A 127 24.32 32.04 -5.76
C ILE A 127 24.92 33.36 -5.25
N VAL A 128 24.05 34.34 -4.97
CA VAL A 128 24.50 35.65 -4.44
C VAL A 128 25.18 35.49 -3.10
N LEU A 129 24.60 34.71 -2.18
CA LEU A 129 25.15 34.48 -0.85
C LEU A 129 26.50 33.77 -0.91
N ALA A 130 26.64 32.74 -1.75
CA ALA A 130 27.91 32.04 -1.94
C ALA A 130 28.99 32.97 -2.53
N GLY A 131 28.63 33.79 -3.51
CA GLY A 131 29.54 34.79 -4.05
C GLY A 131 29.97 35.82 -3.02
N CYS A 132 29.05 36.31 -2.19
CA CYS A 132 29.36 37.22 -1.07
C CYS A 132 30.25 36.54 -0.03
N ALA A 133 30.01 35.31 0.30
CA ALA A 133 30.82 34.54 1.25
C ALA A 133 32.26 34.38 0.75
N CYS A 134 32.45 34.03 -0.55
CA CYS A 134 33.77 34.03 -1.17
C CYS A 134 34.44 35.41 -1.13
N ALA A 135 33.71 36.48 -1.50
CA ALA A 135 34.26 37.82 -1.52
C ALA A 135 34.73 38.27 -0.12
N VAL A 136 33.94 37.99 0.92
CA VAL A 136 34.33 38.31 2.31
C VAL A 136 35.55 37.50 2.74
N ALA A 137 35.61 36.20 2.38
CA ALA A 137 36.78 35.35 2.71
C ALA A 137 38.05 35.85 2.02
N VAL A 138 37.99 36.26 0.75
CA VAL A 138 39.10 36.86 0.00
C VAL A 138 39.52 38.20 0.65
N TRP A 139 38.54 39.05 0.95
CA TRP A 139 38.82 40.39 1.51
C TRP A 139 39.49 40.32 2.90
N ARG A 140 39.13 39.34 3.71
CA ARG A 140 39.75 39.13 5.03
C ARG A 140 41.14 38.53 4.95
N GLY A 141 41.55 37.93 3.85
CA GLY A 141 42.86 37.33 3.64
C GLY A 141 43.14 36.16 4.59
N ASP A 142 42.12 35.49 5.08
CA ASP A 142 42.24 34.42 6.06
C ASP A 142 42.82 33.13 5.38
N HIS A 143 44.01 32.75 5.85
CA HIS A 143 44.70 31.51 5.39
C HIS A 143 44.08 30.21 5.96
N VAL A 144 43.07 30.31 6.81
CA VAL A 144 42.47 29.17 7.52
C VAL A 144 41.55 28.31 6.62
N SER A 145 40.99 28.89 5.55
CA SER A 145 40.20 28.16 4.59
C SER A 145 40.27 28.79 3.21
N GLU A 146 40.41 27.96 2.17
CA GLU A 146 40.29 28.40 0.80
C GLU A 146 38.93 29.07 0.60
N PRO A 147 38.84 30.28 0.01
CA PRO A 147 37.57 31.01 -0.18
C PRO A 147 36.48 30.18 -0.88
N TRP A 148 36.89 29.30 -1.78
CA TRP A 148 35.99 28.37 -2.50
C TRP A 148 35.25 27.42 -1.57
N THR A 149 35.91 26.95 -0.48
CA THR A 149 35.32 26.01 0.46
C THR A 149 34.15 26.64 1.20
N ILE A 150 34.28 27.91 1.59
CA ILE A 150 33.23 28.68 2.26
C ILE A 150 32.05 28.93 1.29
N GLY A 151 32.36 29.40 0.06
CA GLY A 151 31.33 29.62 -0.96
C GLY A 151 30.58 28.33 -1.36
N TYR A 152 31.34 27.27 -1.62
CA TYR A 152 30.76 25.97 -1.94
C TYR A 152 29.94 25.40 -0.77
N GLY A 153 30.47 25.42 0.45
CA GLY A 153 29.76 24.99 1.65
C GLY A 153 28.48 25.79 1.88
N THR A 154 28.53 27.11 1.63
CA THR A 154 27.36 27.98 1.69
C THR A 154 26.29 27.59 0.68
N PHE A 155 26.67 27.36 -0.57
CA PHE A 155 25.74 26.96 -1.63
C PHE A 155 25.12 25.60 -1.36
N ILE A 156 25.94 24.60 -1.03
CA ILE A 156 25.48 23.22 -0.79
C ILE A 156 24.59 23.13 0.45
N SER A 157 24.93 23.81 1.56
CA SER A 157 24.14 23.76 2.79
C SER A 157 22.69 24.18 2.59
N GLY A 158 22.48 25.31 1.90
CA GLY A 158 21.13 25.79 1.59
C GLY A 158 20.41 24.93 0.54
N GLY A 159 21.14 24.52 -0.49
CA GLY A 159 20.60 23.70 -1.57
C GLY A 159 20.12 22.32 -1.11
N VAL A 160 20.97 21.61 -0.35
CA VAL A 160 20.63 20.28 0.21
C VAL A 160 19.46 20.38 1.20
N THR A 161 19.48 21.39 2.07
CA THR A 161 18.38 21.62 3.02
C THR A 161 17.05 21.81 2.28
N ALA A 162 17.04 22.68 1.30
CA ALA A 162 15.84 22.95 0.52
C ALA A 162 15.39 21.70 -0.28
N ALA A 163 16.33 20.96 -0.88
CA ALA A 163 16.03 19.74 -1.62
C ALA A 163 15.38 18.68 -0.72
N ILE A 164 15.95 18.43 0.48
CA ILE A 164 15.41 17.46 1.45
C ILE A 164 14.00 17.87 1.90
N LEU A 165 13.81 19.15 2.24
CA LEU A 165 12.50 19.62 2.70
C LEU A 165 11.44 19.57 1.58
N THR A 166 11.80 20.01 0.37
CA THR A 166 10.88 19.95 -0.78
C THR A 166 10.51 18.50 -1.13
N LEU A 167 11.51 17.61 -1.16
CA LEU A 167 11.26 16.19 -1.41
C LEU A 167 10.34 15.58 -0.33
N SER A 168 10.57 15.93 0.94
CA SER A 168 9.73 15.46 2.05
C SER A 168 8.29 15.97 1.93
N GLU A 169 8.10 17.27 1.60
CA GLU A 169 6.79 17.87 1.35
C GLU A 169 6.07 17.16 0.20
N THR A 170 6.75 16.94 -0.93
CA THR A 170 6.18 16.26 -2.11
C THR A 170 5.80 14.80 -1.82
N VAL A 171 6.65 14.07 -1.10
CA VAL A 171 6.36 12.67 -0.72
C VAL A 171 5.13 12.59 0.20
N MET A 172 4.98 13.54 1.13
CA MET A 172 3.81 13.59 2.01
C MET A 172 2.52 13.91 1.24
N GLU A 173 2.57 14.86 0.33
CA GLU A 173 1.44 15.24 -0.53
C GLU A 173 1.03 14.05 -1.43
N LEU A 174 2.01 13.37 -2.05
CA LEU A 174 1.75 12.18 -2.86
C LEU A 174 1.10 11.05 -2.06
N ARG A 175 1.53 10.83 -0.81
CA ARG A 175 0.92 9.83 0.07
C ARG A 175 -0.52 10.19 0.42
N ALA A 176 -0.77 11.44 0.77
CA ALA A 176 -2.12 11.92 1.08
C ALA A 176 -3.07 11.73 -0.11
N THR A 177 -2.62 12.13 -1.32
CA THR A 177 -3.40 11.95 -2.56
C THR A 177 -3.67 10.48 -2.87
N ARG A 178 -2.67 9.60 -2.69
CA ARG A 178 -2.86 8.15 -2.89
C ARG A 178 -3.88 7.57 -1.90
N GLU A 179 -3.84 7.98 -0.64
CA GLU A 179 -4.81 7.54 0.36
C GLU A 179 -6.23 8.02 0.02
N GLU A 180 -6.36 9.25 -0.49
CA GLU A 180 -7.64 9.80 -0.94
C GLU A 180 -8.19 9.05 -2.16
N LEU A 181 -7.34 8.80 -3.16
CA LEU A 181 -7.70 8.01 -4.35
C LEU A 181 -8.12 6.58 -3.97
N ALA A 182 -7.39 5.93 -3.06
CA ALA A 182 -7.74 4.59 -2.59
C ALA A 182 -9.12 4.58 -1.90
N ARG A 183 -9.42 5.58 -1.07
CA ARG A 183 -10.74 5.71 -0.44
C ARG A 183 -11.84 5.94 -1.48
N SER A 184 -11.60 6.84 -2.44
CA SER A 184 -12.55 7.13 -3.52
C SER A 184 -12.82 5.89 -4.38
N ALA A 185 -11.77 5.11 -4.71
CA ALA A 185 -11.92 3.86 -5.46
C ALA A 185 -12.80 2.84 -4.73
N VAL A 186 -12.60 2.67 -3.41
CA VAL A 186 -13.44 1.78 -2.58
C VAL A 186 -14.89 2.25 -2.55
N GLU A 187 -15.12 3.56 -2.46
CA GLU A 187 -16.48 4.12 -2.45
C GLU A 187 -17.18 3.97 -3.81
N GLN A 188 -16.47 4.22 -4.90
CA GLN A 188 -16.98 3.98 -6.25
C GLN A 188 -17.34 2.52 -6.48
N GLU A 189 -16.49 1.59 -6.04
CA GLU A 189 -16.74 0.16 -6.13
C GLU A 189 -17.97 -0.26 -5.33
N ARG A 190 -18.13 0.28 -4.12
CA ARG A 190 -19.33 0.06 -3.30
C ARG A 190 -20.61 0.54 -3.98
N LEU A 191 -20.56 1.71 -4.62
CA LEU A 191 -21.70 2.25 -5.36
C LEU A 191 -22.02 1.43 -6.62
N ARG A 192 -20.97 0.94 -7.32
CA ARG A 192 -21.14 0.04 -8.46
C ARG A 192 -21.81 -1.26 -8.02
N PHE A 193 -21.28 -1.90 -7.00
CA PHE A 193 -21.83 -3.13 -6.43
C PHE A 193 -23.29 -2.95 -5.97
N SER A 194 -23.61 -1.84 -5.29
CA SER A 194 -25.00 -1.56 -4.89
C SER A 194 -25.96 -1.43 -6.07
N ARG A 195 -25.48 -0.87 -7.19
CA ARG A 195 -26.27 -0.72 -8.42
C ARG A 195 -26.47 -2.06 -9.10
N ASP A 196 -25.41 -2.86 -9.24
CA ASP A 196 -25.45 -4.18 -9.84
C ASP A 196 -26.40 -5.11 -9.07
N LEU A 197 -26.36 -5.06 -7.72
CA LEU A 197 -27.33 -5.79 -6.87
C LEU A 197 -28.77 -5.30 -7.07
N HIS A 198 -28.96 -3.98 -7.17
CA HIS A 198 -30.30 -3.42 -7.37
C HIS A 198 -30.91 -3.82 -8.72
N ASP A 199 -30.11 -3.83 -9.76
CA ASP A 199 -30.52 -4.21 -11.11
C ASP A 199 -30.87 -5.71 -11.16
N LEU A 200 -30.05 -6.57 -10.56
CA LEU A 200 -30.30 -8.01 -10.47
C LEU A 200 -31.59 -8.32 -9.69
N LEU A 201 -31.74 -7.71 -8.51
CA LEU A 201 -32.94 -7.87 -7.67
C LEU A 201 -34.18 -7.31 -8.37
N GLY A 202 -34.09 -6.13 -8.98
CA GLY A 202 -35.20 -5.50 -9.68
C GLY A 202 -35.71 -6.32 -10.85
N HIS A 203 -34.80 -6.88 -11.66
CA HIS A 203 -35.15 -7.78 -12.76
C HIS A 203 -35.85 -9.05 -12.27
N THR A 204 -35.27 -9.74 -11.30
CA THR A 204 -35.80 -10.99 -10.74
C THR A 204 -37.19 -10.79 -10.12
N LEU A 205 -37.36 -9.74 -9.29
CA LEU A 205 -38.64 -9.43 -8.67
C LEU A 205 -39.72 -9.12 -9.71
N SER A 206 -39.37 -8.42 -10.79
CA SER A 206 -40.30 -8.13 -11.90
C SER A 206 -40.79 -9.42 -12.58
N VAL A 207 -39.88 -10.36 -12.84
CA VAL A 207 -40.24 -11.66 -13.43
C VAL A 207 -41.14 -12.48 -12.50
N VAL A 208 -40.82 -12.50 -11.19
CA VAL A 208 -41.64 -13.18 -10.17
C VAL A 208 -43.06 -12.59 -10.11
N VAL A 209 -43.21 -11.27 -10.12
CA VAL A 209 -44.51 -10.60 -10.09
C VAL A 209 -45.34 -10.94 -11.32
N VAL A 210 -44.74 -10.85 -12.53
CA VAL A 210 -45.43 -11.17 -13.79
C VAL A 210 -45.91 -12.63 -13.85
N LYS A 211 -45.02 -13.59 -13.47
CA LYS A 211 -45.36 -15.01 -13.43
C LYS A 211 -46.42 -15.33 -12.36
N SER A 212 -46.38 -14.66 -11.20
CA SER A 212 -47.40 -14.81 -10.15
C SER A 212 -48.77 -14.33 -10.62
N GLU A 213 -48.83 -13.21 -11.36
CA GLU A 213 -50.06 -12.72 -11.92
C GLU A 213 -50.61 -13.66 -13.03
N ALA A 214 -49.70 -14.19 -13.85
CA ALA A 214 -50.08 -15.20 -14.88
C ALA A 214 -50.67 -16.45 -14.22
N ALA A 215 -49.99 -17.02 -13.22
CA ALA A 215 -50.48 -18.18 -12.47
C ALA A 215 -51.88 -17.94 -11.89
N ARG A 216 -52.11 -16.75 -11.24
CA ARG A 216 -53.40 -16.40 -10.69
C ARG A 216 -54.54 -16.30 -11.72
N ARG A 217 -54.23 -15.83 -12.94
CA ARG A 217 -55.23 -15.71 -14.03
C ARG A 217 -55.52 -17.05 -14.67
N ILE A 218 -54.54 -17.96 -14.78
CA ILE A 218 -54.71 -19.27 -15.41
C ILE A 218 -55.38 -20.29 -14.47
N ALA A 219 -55.15 -20.19 -13.15
CA ALA A 219 -55.63 -21.15 -12.15
C ALA A 219 -57.10 -21.51 -12.23
N PRO A 220 -58.08 -20.58 -12.53
CA PRO A 220 -59.47 -20.94 -12.71
C PRO A 220 -59.77 -21.73 -13.99
N LEU A 221 -58.88 -21.70 -14.97
CA LEU A 221 -59.06 -22.31 -16.30
C LEU A 221 -58.25 -23.60 -16.45
N ASP A 222 -57.04 -23.64 -15.94
CA ASP A 222 -56.11 -24.77 -16.05
C ASP A 222 -55.17 -24.74 -14.81
N ILE A 223 -55.43 -25.66 -13.89
CA ILE A 223 -54.67 -25.76 -12.64
C ILE A 223 -53.24 -26.27 -12.86
N ASP A 224 -53.05 -27.18 -13.82
CA ASP A 224 -51.73 -27.76 -14.08
C ASP A 224 -50.82 -26.72 -14.74
N ALA A 225 -51.33 -25.91 -15.66
CA ALA A 225 -50.58 -24.78 -16.22
C ALA A 225 -50.28 -23.69 -15.18
N ALA A 226 -51.14 -23.46 -14.20
CA ALA A 226 -50.89 -22.53 -13.11
C ALA A 226 -49.78 -23.07 -12.17
N LEU A 227 -49.78 -24.36 -11.87
CA LEU A 227 -48.71 -24.98 -11.05
C LEU A 227 -47.36 -24.97 -11.77
N ALA A 228 -47.33 -25.09 -13.09
CA ALA A 228 -46.09 -24.92 -13.87
C ALA A 228 -45.50 -23.50 -13.71
N GLN A 229 -46.35 -22.44 -13.70
CA GLN A 229 -45.87 -21.09 -13.45
C GLN A 229 -45.32 -20.91 -12.01
N VAL A 230 -45.88 -21.59 -11.02
CA VAL A 230 -45.36 -21.58 -9.63
C VAL A 230 -44.01 -22.26 -9.56
N SER A 231 -43.83 -23.42 -10.24
CA SER A 231 -42.53 -24.08 -10.32
C SER A 231 -41.45 -23.23 -10.98
N ASP A 232 -41.82 -22.49 -12.03
CA ASP A 232 -40.93 -21.51 -12.66
C ASP A 232 -40.52 -20.38 -11.73
N ILE A 233 -41.47 -19.86 -10.92
CA ILE A 233 -41.17 -18.83 -9.89
C ILE A 233 -40.17 -19.36 -8.87
N GLU A 234 -40.35 -20.61 -8.39
CA GLU A 234 -39.37 -21.22 -7.46
C GLU A 234 -37.98 -21.34 -8.10
N SER A 235 -37.91 -21.76 -9.36
CA SER A 235 -36.65 -21.88 -10.10
C SER A 235 -35.92 -20.54 -10.22
N VAL A 236 -36.61 -19.49 -10.68
CA VAL A 236 -36.09 -18.12 -10.81
C VAL A 236 -35.63 -17.59 -9.46
N GLY A 237 -36.43 -17.82 -8.40
CA GLY A 237 -36.04 -17.40 -7.03
C GLY A 237 -34.80 -18.10 -6.51
N ARG A 238 -34.66 -19.42 -6.74
CA ARG A 238 -33.47 -20.19 -6.35
C ARG A 238 -32.23 -19.74 -7.11
N GLN A 239 -32.35 -19.48 -8.40
CA GLN A 239 -31.27 -18.96 -9.23
C GLN A 239 -30.79 -17.59 -8.76
N ALA A 240 -31.70 -16.65 -8.54
CA ALA A 240 -31.36 -15.32 -8.05
C ALA A 240 -30.68 -15.34 -6.67
N LEU A 241 -31.14 -16.21 -5.75
CA LEU A 241 -30.48 -16.38 -4.45
C LEU A 241 -29.06 -16.94 -4.61
N THR A 242 -28.82 -17.78 -5.61
CA THR A 242 -27.47 -18.29 -5.90
C THR A 242 -26.58 -17.18 -6.46
N GLU A 243 -27.07 -16.42 -7.45
CA GLU A 243 -26.34 -15.29 -8.07
C GLU A 243 -26.01 -14.20 -7.04
N ILE A 244 -26.94 -13.86 -6.14
CA ILE A 244 -26.69 -12.90 -5.05
C ILE A 244 -25.64 -13.44 -4.08
N ARG A 245 -25.70 -14.71 -3.70
CA ARG A 245 -24.69 -15.33 -2.82
C ARG A 245 -23.33 -15.33 -3.50
N GLU A 246 -23.24 -15.66 -4.76
CA GLU A 246 -21.99 -15.59 -5.54
C GLU A 246 -21.44 -14.16 -5.60
N ALA A 247 -22.28 -13.17 -5.89
CA ALA A 247 -21.88 -11.77 -5.91
C ALA A 247 -21.40 -11.27 -4.53
N VAL A 248 -22.07 -11.64 -3.45
CA VAL A 248 -21.72 -11.25 -2.08
C VAL A 248 -20.53 -12.03 -1.55
N THR A 249 -20.43 -13.33 -1.85
CA THR A 249 -19.36 -14.22 -1.36
C THR A 249 -18.08 -14.06 -2.19
N GLY A 250 -18.18 -13.82 -3.49
CA GLY A 250 -17.04 -13.55 -4.36
C GLY A 250 -16.22 -12.31 -3.92
N TYR A 251 -16.82 -11.42 -3.15
CA TYR A 251 -16.17 -10.22 -2.64
C TYR A 251 -15.50 -10.38 -1.26
N ARG A 252 -15.76 -11.47 -0.51
CA ARG A 252 -15.30 -11.59 0.88
C ARG A 252 -14.50 -12.83 1.24
N GLU A 253 -14.57 -13.91 0.47
CA GLU A 253 -14.09 -15.22 0.93
C GLU A 253 -13.59 -16.10 -0.23
N GLY A 254 -12.40 -15.84 -0.72
CA GLY A 254 -11.83 -16.58 -1.85
C GLY A 254 -10.40 -17.07 -1.66
N SER A 255 -9.83 -16.95 -0.46
CA SER A 255 -8.49 -17.49 -0.20
C SER A 255 -8.53 -19.02 -0.23
N LEU A 256 -7.65 -19.63 -1.04
CA LEU A 256 -7.48 -21.10 -1.08
C LEU A 256 -7.24 -21.67 0.32
N ALA A 257 -6.47 -20.94 1.16
CA ALA A 257 -6.21 -21.36 2.54
C ALA A 257 -7.51 -21.47 3.34
N THR A 258 -8.40 -20.47 3.23
CA THR A 258 -9.70 -20.44 3.92
C THR A 258 -10.62 -21.58 3.43
N GLU A 259 -10.63 -21.85 2.12
CA GLU A 259 -11.44 -22.92 1.55
C GLU A 259 -10.93 -24.32 1.95
N LEU A 260 -9.62 -24.51 1.99
CA LEU A 260 -9.04 -25.77 2.47
C LEU A 260 -9.28 -25.99 3.97
N ASP A 261 -9.25 -24.94 4.79
CA ASP A 261 -9.59 -25.02 6.21
C ASP A 261 -11.08 -25.38 6.44
N ARG A 262 -11.97 -24.93 5.53
CA ARG A 262 -13.40 -25.29 5.55
C ARG A 262 -13.68 -26.69 5.01
N ALA A 263 -12.87 -27.15 4.05
CA ALA A 263 -13.03 -28.46 3.42
C ALA A 263 -12.98 -29.61 4.43
N GLY A 264 -12.04 -29.54 5.41
CA GLY A 264 -11.86 -30.59 6.42
C GLY A 264 -13.13 -30.93 7.17
N PRO A 265 -13.78 -29.98 7.88
CA PRO A 265 -15.05 -30.23 8.60
C PRO A 265 -16.20 -30.70 7.68
N VAL A 266 -16.31 -30.16 6.47
CA VAL A 266 -17.38 -30.50 5.52
C VAL A 266 -17.22 -31.93 5.00
N LEU A 267 -16.02 -32.31 4.59
CA LEU A 267 -15.71 -33.67 4.13
C LEU A 267 -15.84 -34.68 5.28
N SER A 268 -15.35 -34.35 6.47
CA SER A 268 -15.47 -35.20 7.66
C SER A 268 -16.94 -35.46 8.03
N ALA A 269 -17.83 -34.46 7.94
CA ALA A 269 -19.26 -34.62 8.16
C ALA A 269 -19.93 -35.56 7.14
N ALA A 270 -19.35 -35.68 5.94
CA ALA A 270 -19.77 -36.63 4.90
C ALA A 270 -19.07 -38.00 5.00
N GLY A 271 -18.21 -38.23 6.01
CA GLY A 271 -17.45 -39.47 6.16
C GLY A 271 -16.22 -39.60 5.27
N ILE A 272 -15.74 -38.47 4.70
CA ILE A 272 -14.61 -38.41 3.77
C ILE A 272 -13.39 -37.86 4.50
N GLU A 273 -12.25 -38.55 4.45
CA GLU A 273 -10.97 -38.07 4.98
C GLU A 273 -10.38 -37.01 4.05
N ALA A 274 -10.08 -35.83 4.59
CA ALA A 274 -9.41 -34.76 3.85
C ALA A 274 -7.90 -34.77 4.10
N VAL A 275 -7.09 -34.82 3.04
CA VAL A 275 -5.63 -34.77 3.11
C VAL A 275 -5.15 -33.57 2.27
N VAL A 276 -4.31 -32.71 2.87
CA VAL A 276 -3.81 -31.51 2.20
C VAL A 276 -2.29 -31.50 2.17
N HIS A 277 -1.73 -31.49 0.96
CA HIS A 277 -0.30 -31.36 0.70
C HIS A 277 -0.02 -29.99 0.07
N ARG A 278 0.92 -29.24 0.64
CA ARG A 278 1.32 -27.93 0.08
C ARG A 278 2.82 -27.90 -0.13
N SER A 279 3.26 -27.42 -1.32
CA SER A 279 4.65 -27.29 -1.68
C SER A 279 4.89 -25.98 -2.45
N GLY A 280 6.01 -25.32 -2.18
CA GLY A 280 6.39 -24.06 -2.82
C GLY A 280 5.89 -22.80 -2.11
N PRO A 281 6.14 -21.60 -2.69
CA PRO A 281 5.71 -20.33 -2.13
C PRO A 281 4.18 -20.13 -2.24
N PRO A 282 3.57 -19.29 -1.38
CA PRO A 282 2.15 -18.97 -1.49
C PRO A 282 1.84 -18.27 -2.81
N PRO A 283 0.68 -18.59 -3.44
CA PRO A 283 0.22 -17.91 -4.66
C PRO A 283 -0.01 -16.40 -4.43
N ASP A 284 -0.03 -15.63 -5.50
CA ASP A 284 -0.53 -14.26 -5.46
C ASP A 284 -2.04 -14.21 -5.15
N PRO A 285 -2.58 -13.05 -4.69
CA PRO A 285 -3.97 -12.97 -4.22
C PRO A 285 -5.04 -13.32 -5.27
N GLU A 286 -4.79 -13.08 -6.55
CA GLU A 286 -5.73 -13.37 -7.64
C GLU A 286 -5.75 -14.87 -7.94
N THR A 287 -4.59 -15.48 -8.10
CA THR A 287 -4.41 -16.93 -8.25
C THR A 287 -4.96 -17.69 -7.04
N ASP A 288 -4.69 -17.21 -5.80
CA ASP A 288 -5.18 -17.80 -4.56
C ASP A 288 -6.71 -17.83 -4.51
N THR A 289 -7.36 -16.77 -4.98
CA THR A 289 -8.83 -16.68 -5.06
C THR A 289 -9.42 -17.66 -6.09
N LEU A 290 -8.85 -17.73 -7.29
CA LEU A 290 -9.32 -18.62 -8.34
C LEU A 290 -9.18 -20.10 -7.94
N LEU A 291 -8.05 -20.48 -7.35
CA LEU A 291 -7.85 -21.84 -6.83
C LEU A 291 -8.75 -22.14 -5.64
N GLY A 292 -9.10 -21.15 -4.82
CA GLY A 292 -10.08 -21.30 -3.74
C GLY A 292 -11.47 -21.70 -4.27
N TRP A 293 -11.91 -21.11 -5.38
CA TRP A 293 -13.17 -21.50 -6.01
C TRP A 293 -13.13 -22.91 -6.58
N VAL A 294 -12.01 -23.33 -7.19
CA VAL A 294 -11.82 -24.70 -7.66
C VAL A 294 -11.90 -25.70 -6.49
N ALA A 295 -11.21 -25.40 -5.37
CA ALA A 295 -11.26 -26.25 -4.18
C ALA A 295 -12.68 -26.39 -3.63
N ARG A 296 -13.44 -25.28 -3.53
CA ARG A 296 -14.83 -25.27 -3.05
C ARG A 296 -15.74 -26.13 -3.93
N GLU A 297 -15.65 -25.98 -5.26
CA GLU A 297 -16.45 -26.77 -6.20
C GLU A 297 -16.08 -28.26 -6.14
N ALA A 298 -14.78 -28.56 -6.07
CA ALA A 298 -14.32 -29.95 -5.93
C ALA A 298 -14.83 -30.61 -4.65
N VAL A 299 -14.81 -29.91 -3.50
CA VAL A 299 -15.39 -30.39 -2.22
C VAL A 299 -16.89 -30.63 -2.37
N THR A 300 -17.60 -29.71 -3.01
CA THR A 300 -19.04 -29.83 -3.24
C THR A 300 -19.36 -31.06 -4.08
N ASN A 301 -18.57 -31.31 -5.12
CA ASN A 301 -18.73 -32.44 -6.00
C ASN A 301 -18.36 -33.76 -5.29
N ALA A 302 -17.31 -33.80 -4.51
CA ALA A 302 -16.93 -34.95 -3.70
C ALA A 302 -18.05 -35.34 -2.73
N VAL A 303 -18.61 -34.38 -2.00
CA VAL A 303 -19.70 -34.64 -1.04
C VAL A 303 -21.00 -35.10 -1.73
N ARG A 304 -21.33 -34.54 -2.90
CA ARG A 304 -22.60 -34.80 -3.55
C ARG A 304 -22.60 -36.02 -4.47
N HIS A 305 -21.46 -36.34 -5.08
CA HIS A 305 -21.43 -37.21 -6.23
C HIS A 305 -20.39 -38.33 -6.16
N SER A 306 -19.36 -38.27 -5.29
CA SER A 306 -18.24 -39.20 -5.38
C SER A 306 -18.51 -40.53 -4.66
N GLY A 307 -19.21 -40.53 -3.53
CA GLY A 307 -19.24 -41.68 -2.62
C GLY A 307 -17.84 -42.06 -2.12
N ALA A 308 -16.88 -41.13 -2.13
CA ALA A 308 -15.51 -41.34 -1.77
C ALA A 308 -15.34 -41.56 -0.25
N THR A 309 -14.22 -42.18 0.11
CA THR A 309 -13.77 -42.28 1.49
C THR A 309 -12.61 -41.31 1.80
N ARG A 310 -11.92 -40.82 0.76
CA ARG A 310 -10.77 -39.92 0.88
C ARG A 310 -10.75 -38.89 -0.23
N CYS A 311 -10.37 -37.66 0.11
CA CYS A 311 -10.17 -36.56 -0.81
C CYS A 311 -8.81 -35.90 -0.54
N VAL A 312 -7.94 -35.85 -1.55
CA VAL A 312 -6.56 -35.36 -1.46
C VAL A 312 -6.45 -34.03 -2.23
N PHE A 313 -5.92 -33.01 -1.57
CA PHE A 313 -5.61 -31.71 -2.16
C PHE A 313 -4.11 -31.56 -2.26
N GLU A 314 -3.57 -31.35 -3.45
CA GLU A 314 -2.15 -31.14 -3.71
C GLU A 314 -1.95 -29.77 -4.34
N LEU A 315 -1.32 -28.85 -3.59
CA LEU A 315 -0.91 -27.55 -4.08
C LEU A 315 0.59 -27.56 -4.36
N GLY A 316 0.97 -27.38 -5.62
CA GLY A 316 2.35 -27.18 -6.05
C GLY A 316 2.53 -25.78 -6.63
N SER A 317 3.49 -25.03 -6.10
CA SER A 317 3.84 -23.71 -6.61
C SER A 317 5.32 -23.68 -7.03
N THR A 318 5.55 -23.31 -8.28
CA THR A 318 6.88 -23.09 -8.88
C THR A 318 7.02 -21.61 -9.26
N PRO A 319 8.20 -21.12 -9.64
CA PRO A 319 8.38 -19.74 -10.09
C PRO A 319 7.52 -19.34 -11.32
N ASP A 320 7.14 -20.32 -12.12
CA ASP A 320 6.43 -20.08 -13.39
C ASP A 320 4.95 -20.46 -13.35
N ARG A 321 4.56 -21.39 -12.48
CA ARG A 321 3.21 -21.95 -12.43
C ARG A 321 2.77 -22.36 -11.04
N VAL A 322 1.49 -22.21 -10.78
CA VAL A 322 0.80 -22.76 -9.60
C VAL A 322 -0.20 -23.81 -10.08
N ARG A 323 -0.17 -25.00 -9.46
CA ARG A 323 -1.06 -26.12 -9.77
C ARG A 323 -1.78 -26.58 -8.51
N LEU A 324 -3.09 -26.69 -8.59
CA LEU A 324 -3.93 -27.35 -7.59
C LEU A 324 -4.51 -28.62 -8.21
N THR A 325 -4.26 -29.77 -7.59
CA THR A 325 -4.90 -31.04 -7.95
C THR A 325 -5.78 -31.48 -6.79
N VAL A 326 -7.02 -31.83 -7.07
CA VAL A 326 -7.96 -32.41 -6.11
C VAL A 326 -8.37 -33.78 -6.62
N THR A 327 -8.14 -34.81 -5.81
CA THR A 327 -8.42 -36.21 -6.17
C THR A 327 -9.31 -36.84 -5.11
N ASP A 328 -10.42 -37.42 -5.50
CA ASP A 328 -11.22 -38.31 -4.65
C ASP A 328 -11.10 -39.78 -5.10
N ASP A 329 -11.31 -40.71 -4.16
CA ASP A 329 -11.25 -42.16 -4.39
C ASP A 329 -12.64 -42.77 -4.64
N GLY A 330 -13.61 -41.98 -5.05
CA GLY A 330 -14.99 -42.42 -5.26
C GLY A 330 -15.19 -43.31 -6.48
N ALA A 331 -16.43 -43.68 -6.75
CA ALA A 331 -16.75 -44.55 -7.90
C ALA A 331 -16.61 -43.83 -9.27
N GLY A 332 -16.46 -42.51 -9.27
CA GLY A 332 -16.45 -41.68 -10.50
C GLY A 332 -17.80 -41.67 -11.23
N PRO A 333 -17.95 -40.91 -12.33
CA PRO A 333 -19.11 -40.99 -13.18
C PRO A 333 -19.13 -42.35 -13.86
N GLY A 334 -20.27 -43.08 -13.74
CA GLY A 334 -20.45 -44.39 -14.35
C GLY A 334 -20.18 -44.41 -15.88
N PRO A 335 -19.95 -45.59 -16.49
CA PRO A 335 -19.48 -45.75 -17.85
C PRO A 335 -20.43 -45.23 -18.94
N GLU A 336 -21.62 -44.75 -18.62
CA GLU A 336 -22.62 -44.26 -19.58
C GLU A 336 -22.57 -42.73 -19.84
N GLN A 337 -21.70 -41.97 -19.16
CA GLN A 337 -21.54 -40.53 -19.46
C GLN A 337 -20.33 -40.29 -20.38
N PRO A 338 -20.54 -39.72 -21.59
CA PRO A 338 -19.44 -39.46 -22.51
C PRO A 338 -18.43 -38.48 -21.88
N ALA A 339 -17.14 -38.80 -22.03
CA ALA A 339 -16.03 -37.93 -21.67
C ALA A 339 -16.21 -36.55 -22.33
N GLY A 340 -16.50 -35.53 -21.56
CA GLY A 340 -16.79 -34.16 -22.04
C GLY A 340 -18.07 -33.53 -21.46
N THR A 341 -18.97 -34.32 -20.85
CA THR A 341 -20.19 -33.82 -20.19
C THR A 341 -20.18 -34.02 -18.68
N ALA A 342 -19.11 -34.57 -18.11
CA ALA A 342 -18.98 -34.88 -16.68
C ALA A 342 -18.69 -33.68 -15.78
N GLY A 343 -18.62 -32.45 -16.31
CA GLY A 343 -18.52 -31.24 -15.55
C GLY A 343 -19.86 -30.53 -15.48
N GLY A 344 -20.55 -30.55 -14.36
CA GLY A 344 -21.71 -29.70 -14.12
C GLY A 344 -21.40 -28.21 -14.43
N THR A 345 -22.44 -27.38 -14.55
CA THR A 345 -22.30 -25.95 -14.87
C THR A 345 -21.25 -25.21 -14.07
N GLY A 346 -20.92 -25.67 -12.86
CA GLY A 346 -19.90 -25.10 -11.96
C GLY A 346 -18.46 -25.21 -12.50
N LEU A 347 -18.01 -26.45 -12.84
CA LEU A 347 -16.63 -26.65 -13.35
C LEU A 347 -16.42 -25.99 -14.71
N ARG A 348 -17.44 -25.93 -15.54
CA ARG A 348 -17.38 -25.26 -16.86
C ARG A 348 -17.19 -23.74 -16.69
N GLY A 349 -17.93 -23.09 -15.80
CA GLY A 349 -17.77 -21.66 -15.52
C GLY A 349 -16.41 -21.34 -14.90
N LEU A 350 -15.84 -22.25 -14.08
CA LEU A 350 -14.50 -22.12 -13.55
C LEU A 350 -13.43 -22.27 -14.63
N ALA A 351 -13.60 -23.22 -15.58
CA ALA A 351 -12.68 -23.38 -16.72
C ALA A 351 -12.60 -22.10 -17.57
N GLU A 352 -13.73 -21.45 -17.84
CA GLU A 352 -13.79 -20.18 -18.57
C GLU A 352 -13.07 -19.06 -17.82
N ARG A 353 -13.22 -18.97 -16.48
CA ARG A 353 -12.53 -17.97 -15.63
C ARG A 353 -11.03 -18.20 -15.55
N LEU A 354 -10.58 -19.47 -15.39
CA LEU A 354 -9.16 -19.79 -15.38
C LEU A 354 -8.51 -19.48 -16.73
N ALA A 355 -9.19 -19.82 -17.84
CA ALA A 355 -8.72 -19.49 -19.18
C ALA A 355 -8.56 -17.98 -19.41
N ALA A 356 -9.48 -17.16 -18.88
CA ALA A 356 -9.37 -15.70 -18.93
C ALA A 356 -8.16 -15.16 -18.15
N ALA A 357 -7.72 -15.88 -17.10
CA ALA A 357 -6.51 -15.57 -16.32
C ALA A 357 -5.23 -16.25 -16.89
N GLY A 358 -5.29 -16.81 -18.09
CA GLY A 358 -4.16 -17.49 -18.74
C GLY A 358 -3.85 -18.88 -18.19
N GLY A 359 -4.78 -19.47 -17.43
CA GLY A 359 -4.69 -20.81 -16.86
C GLY A 359 -5.54 -21.85 -17.59
N SER A 360 -5.63 -23.04 -16.98
CA SER A 360 -6.46 -24.15 -17.47
C SER A 360 -7.09 -24.92 -16.31
N LEU A 361 -8.23 -25.55 -16.58
CA LEU A 361 -8.90 -26.49 -15.70
C LEU A 361 -9.18 -27.78 -16.46
N GLU A 362 -8.68 -28.89 -15.95
CA GLU A 362 -8.94 -30.21 -16.45
C GLU A 362 -9.68 -31.04 -15.40
N SER A 363 -10.65 -31.84 -15.79
CA SER A 363 -11.36 -32.74 -14.88
C SER A 363 -11.73 -34.02 -15.56
N GLY A 364 -11.63 -35.13 -14.84
CA GLY A 364 -11.92 -36.45 -15.40
C GLY A 364 -11.70 -37.59 -14.41
N PRO A 365 -11.93 -38.87 -14.86
CA PRO A 365 -11.66 -40.02 -14.02
C PRO A 365 -10.19 -40.16 -13.70
N GLY A 366 -9.87 -40.48 -12.45
CA GLY A 366 -8.51 -40.71 -12.00
C GLY A 366 -7.91 -42.03 -12.52
N PRO A 367 -6.57 -42.14 -12.61
CA PRO A 367 -5.88 -43.32 -13.11
C PRO A 367 -6.09 -44.56 -12.22
N ASP A 368 -6.31 -44.37 -10.94
CA ASP A 368 -6.54 -45.43 -9.95
C ASP A 368 -8.04 -45.55 -9.54
N GLY A 369 -8.94 -44.98 -10.35
CA GLY A 369 -10.36 -44.76 -10.02
C GLY A 369 -10.56 -43.36 -9.40
N GLY A 370 -11.86 -43.07 -9.08
CA GLY A 370 -12.22 -41.77 -8.54
C GLY A 370 -12.28 -40.65 -9.58
N PHE A 371 -12.26 -39.42 -9.13
CA PHE A 371 -12.31 -38.22 -9.98
C PHE A 371 -11.17 -37.24 -9.63
N VAL A 372 -10.59 -36.68 -10.67
CA VAL A 372 -9.46 -35.72 -10.54
C VAL A 372 -9.85 -34.39 -11.16
N VAL A 373 -9.61 -33.31 -10.43
CA VAL A 373 -9.70 -31.93 -10.93
C VAL A 373 -8.31 -31.30 -10.82
N THR A 374 -7.76 -30.84 -11.94
CA THR A 374 -6.47 -30.15 -11.98
C THR A 374 -6.66 -28.75 -12.53
N ALA A 375 -6.26 -27.75 -11.73
CA ALA A 375 -6.23 -26.35 -12.12
C ALA A 375 -4.78 -25.85 -12.19
N GLU A 376 -4.41 -25.21 -13.29
CA GLU A 376 -3.11 -24.57 -13.48
C GLU A 376 -3.28 -23.10 -13.81
N LEU A 377 -2.44 -22.25 -13.16
CA LEU A 377 -2.36 -20.82 -13.42
C LEU A 377 -0.89 -20.40 -13.54
N PRO A 378 -0.56 -19.38 -14.35
CA PRO A 378 0.77 -18.81 -14.37
C PRO A 378 1.07 -18.21 -12.99
N ALA A 379 2.28 -18.45 -12.48
CA ALA A 379 2.75 -17.71 -11.29
C ALA A 379 3.05 -16.29 -11.74
N TRP A 380 2.34 -15.29 -11.15
CA TRP A 380 2.65 -13.89 -11.44
C TRP A 380 4.02 -13.58 -10.85
N PRO A 381 5.02 -13.05 -11.61
CA PRO A 381 6.29 -12.66 -11.06
C PRO A 381 6.02 -11.50 -10.08
N GLY A 382 6.09 -11.79 -8.78
CA GLY A 382 6.06 -10.75 -7.76
C GLY A 382 7.11 -9.70 -8.07
N ASP A 383 6.84 -8.42 -7.81
CA ASP A 383 7.66 -7.20 -8.04
C ASP A 383 9.08 -7.23 -7.42
N GLY A 384 9.77 -8.37 -7.46
CA GLY A 384 11.08 -8.61 -6.87
C GLY A 384 12.24 -8.81 -7.85
N ALA A 385 12.04 -8.78 -9.17
CA ALA A 385 13.11 -9.01 -10.14
C ALA A 385 13.08 -8.04 -11.33
N GLY A 386 13.02 -6.74 -11.05
CA GLY A 386 13.19 -5.67 -12.03
C GLY A 386 14.64 -5.25 -12.22
N GLY A 387 15.56 -6.19 -12.39
CA GLY A 387 16.90 -5.94 -12.87
C GLY A 387 16.98 -6.23 -14.36
N ARG A 388 16.47 -5.37 -15.22
CA ARG A 388 16.77 -5.41 -16.65
C ARG A 388 17.96 -4.50 -16.93
N ASN A 389 19.13 -5.12 -17.12
CA ASN A 389 20.21 -4.59 -17.93
C ASN A 389 19.63 -4.07 -19.27
N CYS A 390 19.68 -2.77 -19.50
CA CYS A 390 19.76 -2.21 -20.85
C CYS A 390 21.24 -1.99 -21.15
N GLY A 391 21.79 -2.82 -22.07
CA GLY A 391 23.04 -2.54 -22.77
C GLY A 391 22.87 -1.40 -23.79
#